data_5b48019a1eb84bb6634ffd409d1cb0d9
#
_entry.id   5b48019a1eb84bb6634ffd409d1cb0d9
#
_cell.length_a   1.000
_cell.length_b   1.000
_cell.length_c   1.000
_cell.angle_alpha   90.00
_cell.angle_beta   90.00
_cell.angle_gamma   90.00
#
_symmetry.space_group_name_H-M   'P 1'
#
loop_
_entity.id
_entity.type
_entity.pdbx_description
1 polymer ?
#
loop_
_entity_poly.entity_id
_entity_poly.type
_entity_poly.pdbx_seq_one_letter_code
_entity_poly.pdbx_strand_id
1 'polypeptide(L)'
;MALLPYSLALAVWQGASFALYLAVIAAILRPIRNDGTIARLWLLAAAAFPAAFVNLGHGQNGFLTAGLFGAALAMLAPRPLLSGVLFGLMAYKPQFGLLIPIALLAGGQWRTFLGAGITVIALAGAATLAFGPEVWRAFAASTETSRTLLLEQGNVGFEKLQSVFAAVRMWGGGVSLAYVAQAAASVIALLSVVYAWRAGGTWRACGDRNLKAALLIIATLLASPHVLDYDLTILAPAIAFMVASCWPDDFRDDDISALAAAWFAPLFARAIAGATGVPLGLIVVAMLYFLAMRHLMRDRSMPSIETARIAQA
;
A
#
# COMPACT_ATOMS: atom_id res chain seq x y z
N MET A 1 -18.53 15.61 10.62
CA MET A 1 -17.81 16.48 9.66
C MET A 1 -18.75 17.47 8.95
N ALA A 2 -19.86 17.01 8.36
CA ALA A 2 -20.80 17.87 7.62
C ALA A 2 -21.42 19.03 8.42
N LEU A 3 -21.38 18.98 9.73
CA LEU A 3 -21.89 20.02 10.64
C LEU A 3 -20.84 21.06 11.06
N LEU A 4 -19.59 20.88 10.63
CA LEU A 4 -18.50 21.80 10.95
C LEU A 4 -18.23 22.76 9.78
N PRO A 5 -17.74 23.98 10.05
CA PRO A 5 -17.18 24.84 9.00
C PRO A 5 -16.10 24.09 8.22
N TYR A 6 -16.03 24.31 6.90
CA TYR A 6 -15.15 23.55 6.01
C TYR A 6 -13.69 23.49 6.47
N SER A 7 -13.11 24.62 6.86
CA SER A 7 -11.72 24.67 7.32
C SER A 7 -11.48 23.84 8.58
N LEU A 8 -12.42 23.85 9.52
CA LEU A 8 -12.33 23.03 10.74
C LEU A 8 -12.53 21.55 10.44
N ALA A 9 -13.50 21.21 9.57
CA ALA A 9 -13.72 19.83 9.13
C ALA A 9 -12.49 19.27 8.44
N LEU A 10 -11.86 20.05 7.55
CA LEU A 10 -10.62 19.68 6.85
C LEU A 10 -9.45 19.49 7.84
N ALA A 11 -9.27 20.42 8.78
CA ALA A 11 -8.21 20.33 9.77
C ALA A 11 -8.35 19.09 10.66
N VAL A 12 -9.58 18.80 11.14
CA VAL A 12 -9.86 17.60 11.93
C VAL A 12 -9.64 16.33 11.12
N TRP A 13 -10.09 16.31 9.87
CA TRP A 13 -9.92 15.18 8.96
C TRP A 13 -8.44 14.88 8.71
N GLN A 14 -7.68 15.89 8.28
CA GLN A 14 -6.25 15.73 7.99
C GLN A 14 -5.45 15.44 9.25
N GLY A 15 -5.72 16.14 10.35
CA GLY A 15 -5.02 15.94 11.62
C GLY A 15 -5.24 14.56 12.22
N ALA A 16 -6.48 14.08 12.25
CA ALA A 16 -6.81 12.77 12.79
C ALA A 16 -6.24 11.64 11.93
N SER A 17 -6.36 11.73 10.60
CA SER A 17 -5.82 10.71 9.69
C SER A 17 -4.28 10.71 9.66
N PHE A 18 -3.64 11.88 9.78
CA PHE A 18 -2.19 12.01 9.91
C PHE A 18 -1.68 11.43 11.24
N ALA A 19 -2.38 11.69 12.34
CA ALA A 19 -2.05 11.10 13.64
C ALA A 19 -2.15 9.57 13.61
N LEU A 20 -3.19 9.01 12.98
CA LEU A 20 -3.32 7.57 12.75
C LEU A 20 -2.14 7.04 11.94
N TYR A 21 -1.81 7.68 10.82
CA TYR A 21 -0.68 7.33 9.96
C TYR A 21 0.63 7.26 10.75
N LEU A 22 0.98 8.29 11.52
CA LEU A 22 2.20 8.32 12.32
C LEU A 22 2.18 7.28 13.45
N ALA A 23 1.04 7.09 14.14
CA ALA A 23 0.90 6.10 15.18
C ALA A 23 1.14 4.69 14.66
N VAL A 24 0.65 4.38 13.45
CA VAL A 24 0.84 3.08 12.81
C VAL A 24 2.31 2.87 12.42
N ILE A 25 2.96 3.86 11.83
CA ILE A 25 4.40 3.77 11.52
C ILE A 25 5.23 3.57 12.79
N ALA A 26 4.92 4.33 13.87
CA ALA A 26 5.56 4.13 15.16
C ALA A 26 5.35 2.72 15.73
N ALA A 27 4.18 2.12 15.51
CA ALA A 27 3.89 0.75 15.93
C ALA A 27 4.66 -0.29 15.10
N ILE A 28 4.77 -0.09 13.79
CA ILE A 28 5.55 -0.97 12.90
C ILE A 28 7.04 -0.93 13.27
N LEU A 29 7.58 0.26 13.56
CA LEU A 29 8.97 0.47 13.89
C LEU A 29 9.32 0.13 15.36
N ARG A 30 8.37 -0.37 16.15
CA ARG A 30 8.62 -0.77 17.56
C ARG A 30 9.82 -1.69 17.76
N PRO A 31 10.07 -2.70 16.91
CA PRO A 31 11.20 -3.62 17.11
C PRO A 31 12.57 -2.94 17.09
N ILE A 32 12.72 -1.82 16.36
CA ILE A 32 14.00 -1.08 16.26
C ILE A 32 14.12 0.05 17.30
N ARG A 33 13.17 0.17 18.24
CA ARG A 33 13.10 1.25 19.23
C ARG A 33 14.11 1.17 20.36
N ASN A 34 14.95 0.16 20.45
CA ASN A 34 15.99 0.07 21.48
C ASN A 34 16.98 1.25 21.39
N ASP A 35 17.13 1.87 20.21
CA ASP A 35 17.73 3.20 20.03
C ASP A 35 16.63 4.23 19.81
N GLY A 36 16.26 4.96 20.88
CA GLY A 36 15.20 5.97 20.86
C GLY A 36 15.46 7.12 19.89
N THR A 37 16.70 7.38 19.52
CA THR A 37 17.11 8.41 18.55
C THR A 37 16.77 7.94 17.12
N ILE A 38 17.17 6.74 16.77
CA ILE A 38 16.92 6.16 15.43
C ILE A 38 15.43 6.07 15.17
N ALA A 39 14.63 5.58 16.14
CA ALA A 39 13.18 5.49 15.98
C ALA A 39 12.52 6.87 15.76
N ARG A 40 13.03 7.93 16.43
CA ARG A 40 12.55 9.31 16.20
C ARG A 40 12.89 9.80 14.79
N LEU A 41 14.10 9.52 14.29
CA LEU A 41 14.52 9.92 12.95
C LEU A 41 13.62 9.26 11.87
N TRP A 42 13.32 7.97 11.99
CA TRP A 42 12.40 7.29 11.09
C TRP A 42 10.97 7.86 11.13
N LEU A 43 10.51 8.24 12.33
CA LEU A 43 9.18 8.86 12.47
C LEU A 43 9.16 10.27 11.89
N LEU A 44 10.24 11.04 12.06
CA LEU A 44 10.40 12.35 11.41
C LEU A 44 10.48 12.19 9.89
N ALA A 45 11.20 11.20 9.37
CA ALA A 45 11.23 10.90 7.94
C ALA A 45 9.84 10.54 7.40
N ALA A 46 9.03 9.81 8.16
CA ALA A 46 7.65 9.51 7.79
C ALA A 46 6.75 10.77 7.81
N ALA A 47 6.92 11.65 8.80
CA ALA A 47 6.18 12.91 8.87
C ALA A 47 6.57 13.87 7.73
N ALA A 48 7.86 13.90 7.37
CA ALA A 48 8.42 14.73 6.30
C ALA A 48 8.32 14.06 4.91
N PHE A 49 7.71 12.90 4.79
CA PHE A 49 7.57 12.18 3.52
C PHE A 49 6.88 13.06 2.47
N PRO A 50 7.49 13.33 1.30
CA PRO A 50 6.92 14.26 0.32
C PRO A 50 5.50 13.92 -0.13
N ALA A 51 5.14 12.63 -0.25
CA ALA A 51 3.77 12.23 -0.55
C ALA A 51 2.76 12.67 0.53
N ALA A 52 3.20 12.86 1.79
CA ALA A 52 2.36 13.41 2.85
C ALA A 52 1.95 14.86 2.56
N PHE A 53 2.87 15.68 2.05
CA PHE A 53 2.57 17.06 1.64
C PHE A 53 1.64 17.11 0.43
N VAL A 54 1.83 16.20 -0.54
CA VAL A 54 0.91 16.06 -1.69
C VAL A 54 -0.50 15.73 -1.19
N ASN A 55 -0.62 14.76 -0.26
CA ASN A 55 -1.90 14.39 0.33
C ASN A 55 -2.55 15.55 1.11
N LEU A 56 -1.78 16.30 1.90
CA LEU A 56 -2.25 17.48 2.63
C LEU A 56 -2.77 18.56 1.66
N GLY A 57 -2.00 18.86 0.62
CA GLY A 57 -2.37 19.87 -0.37
C GLY A 57 -3.65 19.56 -1.13
N HIS A 58 -3.93 18.28 -1.36
CA HIS A 58 -5.16 17.82 -2.02
C HIS A 58 -6.34 17.59 -1.04
N GLY A 59 -6.12 17.61 0.27
CA GLY A 59 -7.15 17.28 1.25
C GLY A 59 -7.65 15.83 1.20
N GLN A 60 -6.83 14.91 0.66
CA GLN A 60 -7.23 13.54 0.31
C GLN A 60 -7.07 12.55 1.47
N ASN A 61 -7.47 11.31 1.22
CA ASN A 61 -7.56 10.24 2.22
C ASN A 61 -6.32 9.32 2.26
N GLY A 62 -5.19 9.73 1.68
CA GLY A 62 -3.96 8.94 1.64
C GLY A 62 -3.47 8.51 3.03
N PHE A 63 -3.52 9.40 4.03
CA PHE A 63 -3.16 9.08 5.42
C PHE A 63 -4.06 8.01 6.02
N LEU A 64 -5.38 8.12 5.82
CA LEU A 64 -6.32 7.11 6.31
C LEU A 64 -6.04 5.76 5.66
N THR A 65 -5.82 5.74 4.34
CA THR A 65 -5.51 4.51 3.60
C THR A 65 -4.21 3.88 4.09
N ALA A 66 -3.14 4.66 4.22
CA ALA A 66 -1.85 4.21 4.73
C ALA A 66 -1.95 3.70 6.18
N GLY A 67 -2.69 4.42 7.03
CA GLY A 67 -2.95 4.05 8.42
C GLY A 67 -3.73 2.74 8.53
N LEU A 68 -4.85 2.61 7.82
CA LEU A 68 -5.68 1.39 7.86
C LEU A 68 -4.91 0.17 7.31
N PHE A 69 -4.24 0.32 6.17
CA PHE A 69 -3.48 -0.77 5.57
C PHE A 69 -2.33 -1.23 6.47
N GLY A 70 -1.51 -0.28 6.93
CA GLY A 70 -0.40 -0.57 7.83
C GLY A 70 -0.86 -1.18 9.16
N ALA A 71 -1.92 -0.64 9.78
CA ALA A 71 -2.50 -1.17 11.01
C ALA A 71 -3.07 -2.58 10.82
N ALA A 72 -3.79 -2.82 9.72
CA ALA A 72 -4.33 -4.14 9.41
C ALA A 72 -3.22 -5.20 9.35
N LEU A 73 -2.13 -4.91 8.65
CA LEU A 73 -0.99 -5.81 8.52
C LEU A 73 -0.23 -5.99 9.84
N ALA A 74 -0.04 -4.92 10.62
CA ALA A 74 0.59 -4.99 11.94
C ALA A 74 -0.26 -5.82 12.93
N MET A 75 -1.60 -5.76 12.83
CA MET A 75 -2.54 -6.50 13.69
C MET A 75 -2.82 -7.93 13.21
N LEU A 76 -2.35 -8.33 12.06
CA LEU A 76 -2.67 -9.63 11.44
C LEU A 76 -2.34 -10.82 12.35
N ALA A 77 -1.20 -10.82 13.00
CA ALA A 77 -0.80 -11.89 13.92
C ALA A 77 -1.40 -11.74 15.34
N PRO A 78 -1.31 -10.56 16.00
CA PRO A 78 -1.79 -10.45 17.39
C PRO A 78 -3.31 -10.37 17.50
N ARG A 79 -4.02 -9.78 16.52
CA ARG A 79 -5.46 -9.52 16.58
C ARG A 79 -6.13 -9.72 15.22
N PRO A 80 -6.24 -10.97 14.71
CA PRO A 80 -6.68 -11.24 13.34
C PRO A 80 -8.08 -10.71 13.00
N LEU A 81 -9.03 -10.71 13.92
CA LEU A 81 -10.37 -10.15 13.69
C LEU A 81 -10.31 -8.62 13.53
N LEU A 82 -9.54 -7.92 14.38
CA LEU A 82 -9.33 -6.47 14.25
C LEU A 82 -8.63 -6.14 12.93
N SER A 83 -7.62 -6.92 12.55
CA SER A 83 -6.98 -6.81 11.23
C SER A 83 -8.02 -6.92 10.10
N GLY A 84 -8.96 -7.88 10.20
CA GLY A 84 -10.04 -8.03 9.24
C GLY A 84 -10.95 -6.80 9.20
N VAL A 85 -11.36 -6.27 10.34
CA VAL A 85 -12.16 -5.03 10.40
C VAL A 85 -11.42 -3.88 9.70
N LEU A 86 -10.13 -3.69 9.98
CA LEU A 86 -9.33 -2.62 9.38
C LEU A 86 -9.21 -2.78 7.86
N PHE A 87 -9.03 -4.01 7.35
CA PHE A 87 -9.09 -4.28 5.90
C PHE A 87 -10.46 -4.01 5.31
N GLY A 88 -11.54 -4.41 6.00
CA GLY A 88 -12.90 -4.16 5.55
C GLY A 88 -13.25 -2.67 5.48
N LEU A 89 -12.73 -1.87 6.41
CA LEU A 89 -12.87 -0.41 6.39
C LEU A 89 -12.22 0.25 5.17
N MET A 90 -11.31 -0.43 4.45
CA MET A 90 -10.73 0.08 3.20
C MET A 90 -11.67 -0.05 1.99
N ALA A 91 -12.90 -0.56 2.16
CA ALA A 91 -13.89 -0.73 1.09
C ALA A 91 -14.26 0.59 0.35
N TYR A 92 -13.96 1.75 0.94
CA TYR A 92 -14.11 3.04 0.24
C TYR A 92 -13.11 3.25 -0.91
N LYS A 93 -12.04 2.45 -0.99
CA LYS A 93 -11.09 2.38 -2.10
C LYS A 93 -10.99 0.94 -2.62
N PRO A 94 -12.01 0.43 -3.31
CA PRO A 94 -12.08 -0.97 -3.71
C PRO A 94 -10.92 -1.40 -4.61
N GLN A 95 -10.31 -0.48 -5.36
CA GLN A 95 -9.13 -0.74 -6.19
C GLN A 95 -7.92 -1.24 -5.40
N PHE A 96 -7.80 -0.86 -4.12
CA PHE A 96 -6.74 -1.35 -3.23
C PHE A 96 -7.13 -2.63 -2.48
N GLY A 97 -8.41 -3.02 -2.55
CA GLY A 97 -8.91 -4.26 -1.98
C GLY A 97 -8.64 -5.52 -2.80
N LEU A 98 -8.18 -5.39 -4.06
CA LEU A 98 -8.11 -6.51 -5.00
C LEU A 98 -7.18 -7.66 -4.53
N LEU A 99 -5.98 -7.34 -4.07
CA LEU A 99 -4.99 -8.34 -3.67
C LEU A 99 -5.16 -8.84 -2.23
N ILE A 100 -5.84 -8.07 -1.36
CA ILE A 100 -5.99 -8.38 0.06
C ILE A 100 -6.66 -9.73 0.30
N PRO A 101 -7.86 -10.04 -0.24
CA PRO A 101 -8.50 -11.34 -0.01
C PRO A 101 -7.67 -12.50 -0.54
N ILE A 102 -6.98 -12.31 -1.66
CA ILE A 102 -6.11 -13.33 -2.26
C ILE A 102 -4.91 -13.63 -1.36
N ALA A 103 -4.26 -12.58 -0.83
CA ALA A 103 -3.17 -12.72 0.13
C ALA A 103 -3.62 -13.45 1.40
N LEU A 104 -4.76 -13.06 1.97
CA LEU A 104 -5.32 -13.67 3.17
C LEU A 104 -5.65 -15.15 2.96
N LEU A 105 -6.26 -15.51 1.83
CA LEU A 105 -6.56 -16.90 1.46
C LEU A 105 -5.28 -17.70 1.24
N ALA A 106 -4.32 -17.17 0.47
CA ALA A 106 -3.04 -17.80 0.21
C ALA A 106 -2.23 -18.05 1.50
N GLY A 107 -2.32 -17.11 2.46
CA GLY A 107 -1.66 -17.19 3.78
C GLY A 107 -2.46 -17.94 4.86
N GLY A 108 -3.63 -18.51 4.55
CA GLY A 108 -4.48 -19.21 5.51
C GLY A 108 -5.07 -18.32 6.61
N GLN A 109 -5.22 -17.02 6.36
CA GLN A 109 -5.65 -16.03 7.35
C GLN A 109 -7.19 -15.93 7.42
N TRP A 110 -7.86 -17.08 7.63
CA TRP A 110 -9.32 -17.20 7.56
C TRP A 110 -10.08 -16.28 8.52
N ARG A 111 -9.58 -16.07 9.74
CA ARG A 111 -10.22 -15.16 10.72
C ARG A 111 -10.21 -13.71 10.23
N THR A 112 -9.10 -13.28 9.65
CA THR A 112 -8.97 -11.94 9.09
C THR A 112 -9.83 -11.79 7.82
N PHE A 113 -9.83 -12.80 6.96
CA PHE A 113 -10.66 -12.82 5.75
C PHE A 113 -12.15 -12.69 6.09
N LEU A 114 -12.64 -13.50 7.04
CA LEU A 114 -14.04 -13.44 7.49
C LEU A 114 -14.36 -12.09 8.15
N GLY A 115 -13.47 -11.58 9.01
CA GLY A 115 -13.63 -10.26 9.63
C GLY A 115 -13.72 -9.14 8.59
N ALA A 116 -12.91 -9.18 7.53
CA ALA A 116 -12.97 -8.22 6.43
C ALA A 116 -14.29 -8.33 5.66
N GLY A 117 -14.70 -9.55 5.31
CA GLY A 117 -15.97 -9.80 4.61
C GLY A 117 -17.18 -9.30 5.41
N ILE A 118 -17.26 -9.63 6.69
CA ILE A 118 -18.34 -9.16 7.58
C ILE A 118 -18.37 -7.63 7.64
N THR A 119 -17.20 -6.98 7.75
CA THR A 119 -17.12 -5.52 7.80
C THR A 119 -17.59 -4.88 6.50
N VAL A 120 -17.18 -5.42 5.34
CA VAL A 120 -17.65 -4.94 4.03
C VAL A 120 -19.16 -5.09 3.91
N ILE A 121 -19.72 -6.24 4.27
CA ILE A 121 -21.16 -6.49 4.25
C ILE A 121 -21.91 -5.54 5.19
N ALA A 122 -21.37 -5.31 6.40
CA ALA A 122 -21.96 -4.39 7.36
C ALA A 122 -21.96 -2.94 6.84
N LEU A 123 -20.86 -2.49 6.23
CA LEU A 123 -20.78 -1.16 5.61
C LEU A 123 -21.74 -1.02 4.43
N ALA A 124 -21.81 -2.05 3.58
CA ALA A 124 -22.75 -2.07 2.46
C ALA A 124 -24.20 -2.05 2.94
N GLY A 125 -24.54 -2.84 3.95
CA GLY A 125 -25.85 -2.84 4.58
C GLY A 125 -26.19 -1.48 5.20
N ALA A 126 -25.26 -0.88 5.95
CA ALA A 126 -25.44 0.45 6.54
C ALA A 126 -25.67 1.54 5.47
N ALA A 127 -24.90 1.50 4.38
CA ALA A 127 -25.10 2.42 3.25
C ALA A 127 -26.48 2.24 2.60
N THR A 128 -26.92 0.99 2.40
CA THR A 128 -28.25 0.69 1.85
C THR A 128 -29.37 1.17 2.77
N LEU A 129 -29.22 0.97 4.09
CA LEU A 129 -30.21 1.41 5.06
C LEU A 129 -30.26 2.94 5.18
N ALA A 130 -29.12 3.61 5.09
CA ALA A 130 -29.04 5.07 5.23
C ALA A 130 -29.48 5.83 3.97
N PHE A 131 -29.19 5.31 2.78
CA PHE A 131 -29.36 6.03 1.50
C PHE A 131 -30.29 5.32 0.51
N GLY A 132 -30.82 4.15 0.88
CA GLY A 132 -31.64 3.33 -0.01
C GLY A 132 -30.82 2.52 -1.03
N PRO A 133 -31.44 1.53 -1.71
CA PRO A 133 -30.75 0.65 -2.67
C PRO A 133 -30.23 1.39 -3.90
N GLU A 134 -30.75 2.57 -4.21
CA GLU A 134 -30.33 3.38 -5.36
C GLU A 134 -28.89 3.87 -5.24
N VAL A 135 -28.31 3.89 -4.02
CA VAL A 135 -26.90 4.24 -3.80
C VAL A 135 -25.95 3.36 -4.63
N TRP A 136 -26.31 2.11 -4.88
CA TRP A 136 -25.50 1.18 -5.65
C TRP A 136 -25.50 1.48 -7.15
N ARG A 137 -26.62 1.96 -7.70
CA ARG A 137 -26.66 2.46 -9.08
C ARG A 137 -25.84 3.72 -9.23
N ALA A 138 -25.95 4.65 -8.27
CA ALA A 138 -25.15 5.87 -8.25
C ALA A 138 -23.65 5.54 -8.13
N PHE A 139 -23.27 4.58 -7.28
CA PHE A 139 -21.89 4.11 -7.15
C PHE A 139 -21.36 3.51 -8.44
N ALA A 140 -22.13 2.64 -9.10
CA ALA A 140 -21.73 2.04 -10.37
C ALA A 140 -21.55 3.12 -11.47
N ALA A 141 -22.47 4.07 -11.57
CA ALA A 141 -22.36 5.19 -12.52
C ALA A 141 -21.14 6.08 -12.22
N SER A 142 -20.86 6.36 -10.95
CA SER A 142 -19.67 7.11 -10.52
C SER A 142 -18.37 6.39 -10.87
N THR A 143 -18.34 5.06 -10.69
CA THR A 143 -17.19 4.23 -11.04
C THR A 143 -16.93 4.26 -12.55
N GLU A 144 -17.99 4.14 -13.36
CA GLU A 144 -17.90 4.22 -14.82
C GLU A 144 -17.42 5.60 -15.27
N THR A 145 -17.97 6.67 -14.68
CA THR A 145 -17.54 8.05 -14.93
C THR A 145 -16.05 8.24 -14.60
N SER A 146 -15.60 7.73 -13.44
CA SER A 146 -14.20 7.80 -13.03
C SER A 146 -13.29 7.02 -13.99
N ARG A 147 -13.71 5.83 -14.43
CA ARG A 147 -12.98 5.04 -15.41
C ARG A 147 -12.82 5.81 -16.72
N THR A 148 -13.90 6.33 -17.26
CA THR A 148 -13.89 6.99 -18.56
C THR A 148 -13.15 8.33 -18.50
N LEU A 149 -13.53 9.23 -17.56
CA LEU A 149 -13.00 10.58 -17.54
C LEU A 149 -11.57 10.66 -16.98
N LEU A 150 -11.30 9.97 -15.87
CA LEU A 150 -10.02 10.12 -15.19
C LEU A 150 -8.95 9.19 -15.79
N LEU A 151 -9.31 7.93 -16.06
CA LEU A 151 -8.36 6.92 -16.50
C LEU A 151 -8.20 6.90 -18.04
N GLU A 152 -9.30 6.74 -18.80
CA GLU A 152 -9.20 6.56 -20.25
C GLU A 152 -8.96 7.88 -21.00
N GLN A 153 -9.64 8.96 -20.62
CA GLN A 153 -9.48 10.28 -21.23
C GLN A 153 -8.34 11.10 -20.61
N GLY A 154 -7.92 10.78 -19.37
CA GLY A 154 -6.82 11.48 -18.72
C GLY A 154 -7.14 12.92 -18.30
N ASN A 155 -8.39 13.24 -17.98
CA ASN A 155 -8.83 14.60 -17.65
C ASN A 155 -8.10 15.22 -16.45
N VAL A 156 -7.48 14.39 -15.59
CA VAL A 156 -6.64 14.87 -14.48
C VAL A 156 -5.16 15.02 -14.84
N GLY A 157 -4.78 14.60 -16.06
CA GLY A 157 -3.39 14.47 -16.51
C GLY A 157 -2.79 13.11 -16.13
N PHE A 158 -2.21 12.42 -17.13
CA PHE A 158 -1.59 11.10 -16.91
C PHE A 158 -0.36 11.19 -16.01
N GLU A 159 0.28 12.34 -15.93
CA GLU A 159 1.42 12.60 -15.04
C GLU A 159 1.08 12.54 -13.54
N LYS A 160 -0.21 12.65 -13.19
CA LYS A 160 -0.69 12.47 -11.81
C LYS A 160 -0.94 11.01 -11.45
N LEU A 161 -1.12 10.16 -12.45
CA LEU A 161 -1.41 8.74 -12.27
C LEU A 161 -0.10 7.94 -12.24
N GLN A 162 0.10 7.18 -11.16
CA GLN A 162 1.34 6.44 -10.90
C GLN A 162 1.18 4.94 -11.21
N SER A 163 0.61 4.63 -12.39
CA SER A 163 0.27 3.27 -12.80
C SER A 163 0.90 2.91 -14.15
N VAL A 164 0.98 1.60 -14.45
CA VAL A 164 1.42 1.11 -15.76
C VAL A 164 0.47 1.59 -16.86
N PHE A 165 -0.83 1.59 -16.60
CA PHE A 165 -1.82 2.14 -17.52
C PHE A 165 -1.48 3.58 -17.92
N ALA A 166 -1.29 4.44 -16.93
CA ALA A 166 -0.99 5.86 -17.18
C ALA A 166 0.33 6.06 -17.91
N ALA A 167 1.36 5.28 -17.61
CA ALA A 167 2.63 5.34 -18.31
C ALA A 167 2.48 5.05 -19.81
N VAL A 168 1.74 3.98 -20.17
CA VAL A 168 1.46 3.64 -21.58
C VAL A 168 0.67 4.75 -22.26
N ARG A 169 -0.33 5.31 -21.59
CA ARG A 169 -1.13 6.43 -22.11
C ARG A 169 -0.29 7.70 -22.31
N MET A 170 0.59 8.01 -21.40
CA MET A 170 1.49 9.15 -21.46
C MET A 170 2.49 9.05 -22.62
N TRP A 171 2.89 7.82 -22.98
CA TRP A 171 3.74 7.54 -24.16
C TRP A 171 2.96 7.45 -25.48
N GLY A 172 1.66 7.83 -25.48
CA GLY A 172 0.83 7.82 -26.69
C GLY A 172 0.20 6.48 -27.02
N GLY A 173 0.34 5.48 -26.16
CA GLY A 173 -0.31 4.17 -26.35
C GLY A 173 -1.83 4.26 -26.27
N GLY A 174 -2.53 3.44 -27.05
CA GLY A 174 -4.00 3.34 -27.02
C GLY A 174 -4.54 2.77 -25.71
N VAL A 175 -5.83 2.99 -25.43
CA VAL A 175 -6.52 2.50 -24.21
C VAL A 175 -6.41 0.98 -24.07
N SER A 176 -6.61 0.23 -25.16
CA SER A 176 -6.53 -1.23 -25.16
C SER A 176 -5.13 -1.73 -24.77
N LEU A 177 -4.07 -1.13 -25.33
CA LEU A 177 -2.69 -1.47 -25.00
C LEU A 177 -2.40 -1.16 -23.52
N ALA A 178 -2.89 -0.03 -23.02
CA ALA A 178 -2.72 0.36 -21.62
C ALA A 178 -3.39 -0.64 -20.65
N TYR A 179 -4.59 -1.14 -20.98
CA TYR A 179 -5.25 -2.18 -20.19
C TYR A 179 -4.50 -3.52 -20.25
N VAL A 180 -3.99 -3.93 -21.41
CA VAL A 180 -3.20 -5.17 -21.53
C VAL A 180 -1.93 -5.09 -20.68
N ALA A 181 -1.19 -3.99 -20.77
CA ALA A 181 0.02 -3.78 -19.99
C ALA A 181 -0.28 -3.75 -18.47
N GLN A 182 -1.34 -3.05 -18.08
CA GLN A 182 -1.78 -3.02 -16.67
C GLN A 182 -2.22 -4.39 -16.18
N ALA A 183 -2.96 -5.15 -16.97
CA ALA A 183 -3.38 -6.51 -16.63
C ALA A 183 -2.16 -7.43 -16.43
N ALA A 184 -1.15 -7.34 -17.30
CA ALA A 184 0.08 -8.10 -17.14
C ALA A 184 0.80 -7.75 -15.82
N ALA A 185 0.94 -6.45 -15.49
CA ALA A 185 1.51 -6.00 -14.22
C ALA A 185 0.70 -6.50 -13.01
N SER A 186 -0.64 -6.44 -13.10
CA SER A 186 -1.54 -6.91 -12.05
C SER A 186 -1.42 -8.43 -11.82
N VAL A 187 -1.27 -9.21 -12.89
CA VAL A 187 -1.06 -10.67 -12.79
C VAL A 187 0.30 -10.99 -12.16
N ILE A 188 1.36 -10.28 -12.55
CA ILE A 188 2.69 -10.45 -11.94
C ILE A 188 2.63 -10.13 -10.43
N ALA A 189 2.02 -9.00 -10.06
CA ALA A 189 1.84 -8.61 -8.67
C ALA A 189 1.04 -9.66 -7.88
N LEU A 190 -0.06 -10.15 -8.45
CA LEU A 190 -0.90 -11.21 -7.87
C LEU A 190 -0.11 -12.49 -7.63
N LEU A 191 0.60 -12.99 -8.65
CA LEU A 191 1.37 -14.24 -8.55
C LEU A 191 2.48 -14.11 -7.51
N SER A 192 3.15 -12.95 -7.43
CA SER A 192 4.17 -12.68 -6.43
C SER A 192 3.62 -12.67 -5.02
N VAL A 193 2.44 -12.05 -4.81
CA VAL A 193 1.76 -12.06 -3.51
C VAL A 193 1.36 -13.48 -3.13
N VAL A 194 0.75 -14.25 -4.05
CA VAL A 194 0.39 -15.64 -3.80
C VAL A 194 1.63 -16.47 -3.46
N TYR A 195 2.72 -16.32 -4.23
CA TYR A 195 3.97 -16.98 -3.97
C TYR A 195 4.52 -16.64 -2.58
N ALA A 196 4.61 -15.34 -2.24
CA ALA A 196 5.13 -14.87 -0.96
C ALA A 196 4.30 -15.35 0.23
N TRP A 197 2.98 -15.32 0.11
CA TRP A 197 2.08 -15.65 1.22
C TRP A 197 1.85 -17.14 1.42
N ARG A 198 1.93 -17.97 0.37
CA ARG A 198 1.82 -19.44 0.47
C ARG A 198 3.06 -20.10 1.05
N ALA A 199 4.22 -19.58 0.73
CA ALA A 199 5.46 -20.25 1.07
C ALA A 199 5.93 -19.83 2.47
N GLY A 200 6.23 -20.79 3.33
CA GLY A 200 6.89 -20.58 4.61
C GLY A 200 6.03 -20.78 5.84
N GLY A 201 5.10 -21.74 5.84
CA GLY A 201 4.44 -22.16 7.07
C GLY A 201 3.50 -21.12 7.66
N THR A 202 3.35 -21.13 8.98
CA THR A 202 2.44 -20.19 9.66
C THR A 202 2.94 -18.75 9.54
N TRP A 203 2.04 -17.79 9.36
CA TRP A 203 2.31 -16.33 9.44
C TRP A 203 3.13 -15.93 10.69
N ARG A 204 3.24 -16.84 11.65
CA ARG A 204 3.98 -16.67 12.90
C ARG A 204 5.47 -16.96 12.80
N ALA A 205 5.96 -17.60 11.74
CA ALA A 205 7.39 -17.79 11.54
C ALA A 205 8.09 -16.44 11.37
N CYS A 206 9.06 -16.16 12.22
CA CYS A 206 9.75 -14.87 12.35
C CYS A 206 10.56 -14.53 11.08
N GLY A 207 10.76 -13.28 10.77
CA GLY A 207 11.64 -12.78 9.70
C GLY A 207 10.89 -12.25 8.48
N ASP A 208 10.02 -13.05 7.90
CA ASP A 208 9.36 -12.85 6.62
C ASP A 208 8.05 -11.99 6.69
N ARG A 209 7.42 -11.81 7.88
CA ARG A 209 6.11 -11.13 8.00
C ARG A 209 6.10 -9.69 7.51
N ASN A 210 7.12 -8.94 7.87
CA ASN A 210 7.22 -7.53 7.52
C ASN A 210 7.47 -7.36 6.03
N LEU A 211 8.30 -8.22 5.43
CA LEU A 211 8.54 -8.22 3.98
C LEU A 211 7.30 -8.63 3.19
N LYS A 212 6.52 -9.62 3.68
CA LYS A 212 5.21 -9.97 3.08
C LYS A 212 4.21 -8.83 3.16
N ALA A 213 4.20 -8.10 4.29
CA ALA A 213 3.36 -6.93 4.47
C ALA A 213 3.77 -5.80 3.51
N ALA A 214 5.06 -5.49 3.42
CA ALA A 214 5.59 -4.51 2.49
C ALA A 214 5.25 -4.88 1.03
N LEU A 215 5.51 -6.14 0.64
CA LEU A 215 5.20 -6.62 -0.70
C LEU A 215 3.71 -6.48 -1.03
N LEU A 216 2.80 -6.83 -0.13
CA LEU A 216 1.36 -6.69 -0.38
C LEU A 216 0.96 -5.24 -0.64
N ILE A 217 1.47 -4.30 0.15
CA ILE A 217 1.21 -2.86 -0.05
C ILE A 217 1.73 -2.41 -1.42
N ILE A 218 2.98 -2.72 -1.75
CA ILE A 218 3.62 -2.28 -3.00
C ILE A 218 2.95 -2.94 -4.21
N ALA A 219 2.67 -4.24 -4.13
CA ALA A 219 1.98 -4.99 -5.17
C ALA A 219 0.56 -4.46 -5.42
N THR A 220 -0.13 -3.99 -4.38
CA THR A 220 -1.46 -3.37 -4.50
C THR A 220 -1.39 -2.07 -5.33
N LEU A 221 -0.36 -1.26 -5.16
CA LEU A 221 -0.14 -0.07 -5.99
C LEU A 221 0.16 -0.46 -7.45
N LEU A 222 1.00 -1.46 -7.69
CA LEU A 222 1.31 -1.94 -9.04
C LEU A 222 0.10 -2.57 -9.75
N ALA A 223 -0.75 -3.25 -9.01
CA ALA A 223 -1.92 -3.92 -9.56
C ALA A 223 -3.07 -2.96 -9.93
N SER A 224 -3.10 -1.76 -9.35
CA SER A 224 -4.18 -0.80 -9.57
C SER A 224 -3.86 0.14 -10.74
N PRO A 225 -4.75 0.29 -11.75
CA PRO A 225 -4.60 1.30 -12.78
C PRO A 225 -4.86 2.72 -12.25
N HIS A 226 -5.59 2.83 -11.15
CA HIS A 226 -6.05 4.09 -10.58
C HIS A 226 -5.29 4.41 -9.28
N VAL A 227 -4.04 4.83 -9.43
CA VAL A 227 -3.17 5.29 -8.33
C VAL A 227 -2.79 6.74 -8.62
N LEU A 228 -3.20 7.65 -7.75
CA LEU A 228 -2.82 9.06 -7.85
C LEU A 228 -1.56 9.35 -7.04
N ASP A 229 -0.95 10.49 -7.30
CA ASP A 229 0.28 10.94 -6.64
C ASP A 229 0.19 10.96 -5.11
N TYR A 230 -0.94 11.38 -4.54
CA TYR A 230 -1.17 11.34 -3.08
C TYR A 230 -1.33 9.91 -2.51
N ASP A 231 -1.67 8.91 -3.34
CA ASP A 231 -1.73 7.50 -2.92
C ASP A 231 -0.34 6.92 -2.63
N LEU A 232 0.73 7.53 -3.15
CA LEU A 232 2.10 7.17 -2.79
C LEU A 232 2.37 7.29 -1.28
N THR A 233 1.54 8.00 -0.52
CA THR A 233 1.59 8.01 0.96
C THR A 233 1.54 6.59 1.54
N ILE A 234 0.91 5.63 0.84
CA ILE A 234 0.84 4.22 1.24
C ILE A 234 2.22 3.54 1.22
N LEU A 235 3.21 4.09 0.51
CA LEU A 235 4.58 3.57 0.52
C LEU A 235 5.25 3.73 1.89
N ALA A 236 4.86 4.71 2.71
CA ALA A 236 5.49 4.92 4.00
C ALA A 236 5.36 3.71 4.96
N PRO A 237 4.17 3.10 5.18
CA PRO A 237 4.10 1.86 5.95
C PRO A 237 4.82 0.68 5.26
N ALA A 238 4.90 0.62 3.93
CA ALA A 238 5.67 -0.41 3.24
C ALA A 238 7.17 -0.27 3.54
N ILE A 239 7.72 0.95 3.43
CA ILE A 239 9.09 1.27 3.80
C ILE A 239 9.34 0.95 5.28
N ALA A 240 8.42 1.34 6.18
CA ALA A 240 8.53 1.05 7.61
C ALA A 240 8.59 -0.46 7.88
N PHE A 241 7.81 -1.29 7.20
CA PHE A 241 7.88 -2.75 7.32
C PHE A 241 9.22 -3.28 6.80
N MET A 242 9.74 -2.78 5.67
CA MET A 242 11.06 -3.17 5.17
C MET A 242 12.15 -2.81 6.16
N VAL A 243 12.13 -1.59 6.69
CA VAL A 243 13.08 -1.14 7.73
C VAL A 243 12.98 -2.01 8.99
N ALA A 244 11.77 -2.31 9.48
CA ALA A 244 11.58 -3.15 10.66
C ALA A 244 12.04 -4.61 10.45
N SER A 245 12.14 -5.08 9.20
CA SER A 245 12.62 -6.42 8.87
C SER A 245 14.14 -6.48 8.71
N CYS A 246 14.75 -5.47 8.09
CA CYS A 246 16.14 -5.52 7.62
C CYS A 246 17.13 -4.75 8.50
N TRP A 247 16.65 -3.90 9.42
CA TRP A 247 17.51 -3.06 10.26
C TRP A 247 18.06 -3.84 11.48
N PRO A 248 19.35 -3.64 11.85
CA PRO A 248 20.39 -2.85 11.16
C PRO A 248 21.21 -3.68 10.16
N ASP A 249 21.23 -5.02 10.27
CA ASP A 249 22.33 -5.86 9.77
C ASP A 249 22.07 -6.43 8.36
N ASP A 250 20.84 -6.35 7.86
CA ASP A 250 20.45 -6.99 6.58
C ASP A 250 20.28 -6.00 5.42
N PHE A 251 20.57 -4.71 5.66
CA PHE A 251 20.61 -3.70 4.61
C PHE A 251 21.93 -3.69 3.87
N ARG A 252 21.85 -3.62 2.55
CA ARG A 252 22.97 -3.34 1.66
C ARG A 252 22.99 -1.85 1.32
N ASP A 253 24.13 -1.36 0.85
CA ASP A 253 24.27 0.05 0.45
C ASP A 253 23.26 0.47 -0.63
N ASP A 254 22.96 -0.44 -1.57
CA ASP A 254 21.96 -0.21 -2.62
C ASP A 254 20.52 -0.18 -2.07
N ASP A 255 20.21 -0.88 -0.98
CA ASP A 255 18.89 -0.83 -0.33
C ASP A 255 18.59 0.55 0.25
N ILE A 256 19.56 1.12 0.96
CA ILE A 256 19.45 2.45 1.55
C ILE A 256 19.24 3.51 0.45
N SER A 257 20.01 3.40 -0.63
CA SER A 257 19.88 4.29 -1.79
C SER A 257 18.51 4.17 -2.44
N ALA A 258 17.98 2.95 -2.58
CA ALA A 258 16.65 2.70 -3.12
C ALA A 258 15.54 3.26 -2.21
N LEU A 259 15.65 3.07 -0.89
CA LEU A 259 14.69 3.63 0.07
C LEU A 259 14.73 5.16 0.07
N ALA A 260 15.92 5.77 -0.02
CA ALA A 260 16.09 7.22 -0.13
C ALA A 260 15.46 7.75 -1.44
N ALA A 261 15.72 7.09 -2.57
CA ALA A 261 15.11 7.44 -3.85
C ALA A 261 13.58 7.34 -3.77
N ALA A 262 13.04 6.30 -3.13
CA ALA A 262 11.61 6.13 -2.93
C ALA A 262 11.00 7.21 -2.02
N TRP A 263 11.78 7.68 -1.06
CA TRP A 263 11.35 8.76 -0.18
C TRP A 263 11.28 10.09 -0.92
N PHE A 264 12.29 10.41 -1.77
CA PHE A 264 12.35 11.69 -2.49
C PHE A 264 11.43 11.72 -3.72
N ALA A 265 11.21 10.60 -4.39
CA ALA A 265 10.53 10.54 -5.68
C ALA A 265 9.15 11.23 -5.72
N PRO A 266 8.27 11.12 -4.71
CA PRO A 266 6.96 11.79 -4.77
C PRO A 266 7.03 13.31 -4.91
N LEU A 267 8.14 13.94 -4.47
CA LEU A 267 8.36 15.37 -4.61
C LEU A 267 8.44 15.80 -6.08
N PHE A 268 9.04 14.97 -6.92
CA PHE A 268 9.36 15.29 -8.30
C PHE A 268 8.53 14.49 -9.32
N ALA A 269 7.85 13.43 -8.88
CA ALA A 269 7.20 12.45 -9.75
C ALA A 269 6.30 13.09 -10.80
N ARG A 270 5.41 13.99 -10.39
CA ARG A 270 4.48 14.68 -11.27
C ARG A 270 5.20 15.66 -12.23
N ALA A 271 6.13 16.46 -11.70
CA ALA A 271 6.84 17.45 -12.51
C ALA A 271 7.72 16.80 -13.58
N ILE A 272 8.46 15.74 -13.22
CA ILE A 272 9.28 14.97 -14.14
C ILE A 272 8.41 14.26 -15.18
N ALA A 273 7.32 13.60 -14.76
CA ALA A 273 6.41 12.94 -15.69
C ALA A 273 5.82 13.93 -16.70
N GLY A 274 5.35 15.10 -16.24
CA GLY A 274 4.79 16.12 -17.12
C GLY A 274 5.81 16.76 -18.09
N ALA A 275 7.06 16.94 -17.64
CA ALA A 275 8.10 17.57 -18.47
C ALA A 275 8.79 16.60 -19.45
N THR A 276 8.95 15.34 -19.07
CA THR A 276 9.81 14.38 -19.78
C THR A 276 9.09 13.11 -20.25
N GLY A 277 7.87 12.85 -19.80
CA GLY A 277 7.18 11.58 -20.02
C GLY A 277 7.73 10.41 -19.19
N VAL A 278 8.65 10.63 -18.25
CA VAL A 278 9.20 9.57 -17.40
C VAL A 278 8.31 9.34 -16.18
N PRO A 279 7.67 8.16 -16.00
CA PRO A 279 6.74 7.86 -14.91
C PRO A 279 7.50 7.55 -13.60
N LEU A 280 8.14 8.55 -13.00
CA LEU A 280 9.06 8.38 -11.87
C LEU A 280 8.41 7.66 -10.68
N GLY A 281 7.15 7.97 -10.35
CA GLY A 281 6.47 7.31 -9.24
C GLY A 281 6.24 5.82 -9.50
N LEU A 282 5.86 5.42 -10.73
CA LEU A 282 5.77 4.01 -11.11
C LEU A 282 7.14 3.31 -11.03
N ILE A 283 8.21 3.96 -11.52
CA ILE A 283 9.57 3.41 -11.47
C ILE A 283 9.96 3.11 -10.03
N VAL A 284 9.68 4.02 -9.12
CA VAL A 284 9.99 3.85 -7.69
C VAL A 284 9.16 2.74 -7.04
N VAL A 285 7.87 2.65 -7.35
CA VAL A 285 7.03 1.55 -6.87
C VAL A 285 7.56 0.21 -7.38
N ALA A 286 7.96 0.12 -8.66
CA ALA A 286 8.57 -1.08 -9.24
C ALA A 286 9.93 -1.39 -8.58
N MET A 287 10.77 -0.40 -8.34
CA MET A 287 12.05 -0.57 -7.64
C MET A 287 11.85 -1.15 -6.22
N LEU A 288 10.93 -0.59 -5.43
CA LEU A 288 10.61 -1.13 -4.11
C LEU A 288 10.01 -2.54 -4.18
N TYR A 289 9.21 -2.82 -5.21
CA TYR A 289 8.70 -4.17 -5.44
C TYR A 289 9.82 -5.19 -5.64
N PHE A 290 10.79 -4.89 -6.52
CA PHE A 290 11.94 -5.77 -6.75
C PHE A 290 12.82 -5.88 -5.51
N LEU A 291 12.97 -4.80 -4.75
CA LEU A 291 13.71 -4.82 -3.50
C LEU A 291 13.05 -5.76 -2.48
N ALA A 292 11.75 -5.65 -2.25
CA ALA A 292 11.00 -6.51 -1.35
C ALA A 292 11.06 -7.99 -1.80
N MET A 293 10.93 -8.26 -3.10
CA MET A 293 11.05 -9.60 -3.66
C MET A 293 12.46 -10.17 -3.48
N ARG A 294 13.51 -9.38 -3.69
CA ARG A 294 14.90 -9.79 -3.49
C ARG A 294 15.15 -10.26 -2.05
N HIS A 295 14.70 -9.50 -1.06
CA HIS A 295 14.83 -9.87 0.35
C HIS A 295 14.03 -11.13 0.69
N LEU A 296 12.80 -11.26 0.21
CA LEU A 296 11.98 -12.45 0.41
C LEU A 296 12.59 -13.72 -0.21
N MET A 297 13.29 -13.60 -1.34
CA MET A 297 13.97 -14.74 -1.98
C MET A 297 15.24 -15.13 -1.22
N ARG A 298 15.99 -14.16 -0.70
CA ARG A 298 17.20 -14.43 0.11
C ARG A 298 16.87 -15.13 1.42
N ASP A 299 15.85 -14.69 2.14
CA ASP A 299 15.39 -15.28 3.39
C ASP A 299 15.06 -16.77 3.24
N ARG A 300 14.60 -17.19 2.06
CA ARG A 300 14.31 -18.60 1.73
C ARG A 300 15.52 -19.45 1.34
N SER A 301 16.58 -18.83 0.89
CA SER A 301 17.80 -19.56 0.48
C SER A 301 18.71 -19.92 1.67
N MET A 302 18.47 -19.34 2.86
CA MET A 302 19.17 -19.70 4.09
C MET A 302 18.57 -20.99 4.68
N PRO A 303 19.36 -22.08 4.84
CA PRO A 303 18.87 -23.26 5.54
C PRO A 303 18.50 -22.86 6.98
N SER A 304 17.38 -23.35 7.47
CA SER A 304 16.97 -23.10 8.85
C SER A 304 18.12 -23.57 9.78
N ILE A 305 18.40 -22.79 10.82
CA ILE A 305 19.47 -23.10 11.82
C ILE A 305 19.32 -24.54 12.37
N GLU A 306 18.12 -25.05 12.37
CA GLU A 306 17.76 -26.41 12.79
C GLU A 306 18.25 -27.49 11.79
N THR A 307 18.14 -27.22 10.48
CA THR A 307 18.70 -28.11 9.41
C THR A 307 20.23 -28.06 9.40
N ALA A 308 20.85 -26.92 9.67
CA ALA A 308 22.30 -26.81 9.78
C ALA A 308 22.85 -27.55 11.02
N ARG A 309 22.13 -27.56 12.15
CA ARG A 309 22.50 -28.34 13.34
C ARG A 309 22.36 -29.86 13.14
N ILE A 310 21.35 -30.31 12.40
CA ILE A 310 21.17 -31.75 12.09
C ILE A 310 22.22 -32.24 11.09
N ALA A 311 22.72 -31.38 10.19
CA ALA A 311 23.78 -31.74 9.26
C ALA A 311 25.21 -31.77 9.88
N GLN A 312 25.35 -31.24 11.09
CA GLN A 312 26.63 -31.25 11.85
C GLN A 312 26.65 -32.28 13.01
N ALA A 313 25.55 -32.99 13.25
CA ALA A 313 25.43 -34.08 14.22
C ALA A 313 25.45 -35.45 13.52
#